data_3bd6cae4c44763753eb8989ba6637914
#
_entry.id   3bd6cae4c44763753eb8989ba6637914
#
_cell.length_a   1.000
_cell.length_b   1.000
_cell.length_c   1.000
_cell.angle_alpha   90.00
_cell.angle_beta   90.00
_cell.angle_gamma   90.00
#
_symmetry.space_group_name_H-M   'P 1'
#
loop_
_entity.id
_entity.type
_entity.pdbx_description
1 polymer ?
#
loop_
_entity_poly.entity_id
_entity_poly.type
_entity_poly.pdbx_seq_one_letter_code
_entity_poly.pdbx_strand_id
1 'polypeptide(L)'
;MKKKAISIILAAMMAVTPMSVSAQDVFTSESTLAVETSAELEAGTSSGEKKYQGFTYKEENGAIVITGYSGNAKDIKIPESINGKKVLYVRGMNAFSSPKIRSVSMPSVVEVGTLTFSGCNNLASVYMPKVRSIGLSAFSGSELTSVKLPAVETISMAAFSNCTKLSNVSMPRVRIIARDVFMGCTNLKNVSIPYTISKIQFRAFANCGLTSIKLQDLYGDVSIERTALGYKIGANGSETKINGFKIYGNPGTSVEKYARENGFEFISSKPKAERFTLKLASETIDYTGKAVKPKITVTYKGKKVAAKNYTVKYSNNKETGTATILVTGKGSYKNCTGYTTFEIIPKPVENWSCSSNKKGTVTVTWKYNKPASSYSIEFSTKADFSDVIPERVYDPDKTTCTKENLQSGKKYYVRMNVCDMNGRTSRMSKTKTVVVK
;
A
#
# COMPACT_ATOMS: atom_id res chain seq x y z
N MET A 1 2.32 -20.31 -29.96
CA MET A 1 1.88 -20.93 -28.70
C MET A 1 1.80 -19.96 -27.50
N LYS A 2 2.60 -18.89 -27.41
CA LYS A 2 2.59 -17.93 -26.27
C LYS A 2 1.30 -17.06 -26.18
N LYS A 3 0.64 -16.75 -27.30
CA LYS A 3 -0.60 -15.94 -27.29
C LYS A 3 -1.85 -16.70 -26.80
N LYS A 4 -1.87 -18.03 -26.90
CA LYS A 4 -3.01 -18.83 -26.43
C LYS A 4 -3.07 -19.01 -24.91
N ALA A 5 -1.93 -19.04 -24.22
CA ALA A 5 -1.88 -19.15 -22.76
C ALA A 5 -2.36 -17.89 -22.05
N ILE A 6 -2.10 -16.70 -22.63
CA ILE A 6 -2.59 -15.43 -22.08
C ILE A 6 -4.10 -15.28 -22.23
N SER A 7 -4.67 -15.74 -23.36
CA SER A 7 -6.12 -15.76 -23.56
C SER A 7 -6.86 -16.66 -22.57
N ILE A 8 -6.26 -17.79 -22.19
CA ILE A 8 -6.91 -18.75 -21.26
C ILE A 8 -6.96 -18.19 -19.82
N ILE A 9 -5.93 -17.48 -19.38
CA ILE A 9 -5.90 -16.87 -18.05
C ILE A 9 -6.87 -15.67 -17.98
N LEU A 10 -6.97 -14.88 -19.03
CA LEU A 10 -7.93 -13.77 -19.11
C LEU A 10 -9.38 -14.28 -19.27
N ALA A 11 -9.61 -15.36 -20.04
CA ALA A 11 -10.92 -15.97 -20.23
C ALA A 11 -11.44 -16.65 -18.95
N ALA A 12 -10.57 -17.27 -18.14
CA ALA A 12 -10.96 -17.83 -16.85
C ALA A 12 -11.35 -16.76 -15.81
N MET A 13 -10.86 -15.52 -15.95
CA MET A 13 -11.29 -14.39 -15.12
C MET A 13 -12.58 -13.71 -15.61
N MET A 14 -12.95 -13.88 -16.89
CA MET A 14 -14.16 -13.25 -17.48
C MET A 14 -15.39 -14.18 -17.58
N ALA A 15 -15.24 -15.46 -17.27
CA ALA A 15 -16.33 -16.45 -17.39
C ALA A 15 -17.22 -16.56 -16.13
N VAL A 16 -17.37 -15.48 -15.36
CA VAL A 16 -18.45 -15.37 -14.37
C VAL A 16 -19.52 -14.46 -14.95
N THR A 17 -20.58 -15.08 -15.46
CA THR A 17 -21.77 -14.43 -15.99
C THR A 17 -22.35 -13.39 -15.04
N PRO A 18 -22.85 -12.26 -15.54
CA PRO A 18 -23.42 -11.21 -14.71
C PRO A 18 -24.80 -11.62 -14.21
N MET A 19 -24.95 -11.79 -12.90
CA MET A 19 -26.25 -11.60 -12.28
C MET A 19 -26.52 -10.09 -12.24
N SER A 20 -27.58 -9.69 -12.94
CA SER A 20 -28.11 -8.34 -12.95
C SER A 20 -28.47 -7.89 -11.52
N VAL A 21 -27.71 -6.96 -10.99
CA VAL A 21 -28.12 -6.11 -9.88
C VAL A 21 -28.25 -4.71 -10.43
N SER A 22 -29.46 -4.15 -10.32
CA SER A 22 -29.80 -2.82 -10.81
C SER A 22 -28.86 -1.77 -10.19
N ALA A 23 -28.33 -0.93 -11.08
CA ALA A 23 -27.50 0.20 -10.73
C ALA A 23 -28.36 1.31 -10.13
N GLN A 24 -28.67 1.24 -8.82
CA GLN A 24 -29.32 2.37 -8.15
C GLN A 24 -29.07 2.55 -6.65
N ASP A 25 -28.27 1.74 -6.00
CA ASP A 25 -27.94 2.01 -4.59
C ASP A 25 -26.48 1.74 -4.31
N VAL A 26 -25.58 2.65 -4.59
CA VAL A 26 -24.31 2.88 -3.88
C VAL A 26 -23.58 4.09 -4.48
N PHE A 27 -24.02 5.28 -4.23
CA PHE A 27 -23.14 6.47 -4.25
C PHE A 27 -23.70 7.54 -3.32
N THR A 28 -23.37 7.44 -2.04
CA THR A 28 -23.28 8.63 -1.19
C THR A 28 -22.14 8.46 -0.19
N SER A 29 -21.24 9.43 -0.25
CA SER A 29 -20.24 9.87 0.75
C SER A 29 -19.12 8.87 1.12
N GLU A 30 -17.99 9.20 0.63
CA GLU A 30 -16.87 9.95 1.13
C GLU A 30 -15.57 9.21 1.38
N SER A 31 -14.55 9.87 0.91
CA SER A 31 -13.11 9.63 0.92
C SER A 31 -12.62 8.72 -0.20
N THR A 32 -12.56 9.30 -1.38
CA THR A 32 -11.71 8.91 -2.49
C THR A 32 -10.24 8.89 -2.08
N LEU A 33 -9.78 7.76 -1.55
CA LEU A 33 -8.47 7.30 -1.93
C LEU A 33 -8.65 6.85 -3.38
N ALA A 34 -8.33 7.74 -4.31
CA ALA A 34 -8.25 7.42 -5.71
C ALA A 34 -7.24 6.27 -5.86
N VAL A 35 -7.75 5.05 -5.89
CA VAL A 35 -7.12 3.99 -6.65
C VAL A 35 -7.34 4.41 -8.08
N GLU A 36 -6.45 5.24 -8.61
CA GLU A 36 -6.30 5.34 -10.05
C GLU A 36 -6.03 3.94 -10.54
N THR A 37 -7.07 3.28 -11.01
CA THR A 37 -6.94 2.18 -11.96
C THR A 37 -6.29 2.80 -13.18
N SER A 38 -4.95 2.77 -13.22
CA SER A 38 -4.22 2.93 -14.46
C SER A 38 -4.54 1.72 -15.35
N ALA A 39 -5.75 1.72 -15.89
CA ALA A 39 -6.12 0.94 -17.04
C ALA A 39 -5.67 1.73 -18.26
N GLU A 40 -4.36 1.84 -18.47
CA GLU A 40 -3.78 2.04 -19.79
C GLU A 40 -2.90 0.84 -20.09
N LEU A 41 -3.56 -0.18 -20.61
CA LEU A 41 -2.97 -1.23 -21.41
C LEU A 41 -2.56 -0.62 -22.75
N GLU A 42 -1.56 0.22 -22.78
CA GLU A 42 -0.86 0.52 -24.03
C GLU A 42 0.22 -0.53 -24.25
N ALA A 43 -0.05 -1.42 -25.19
CA ALA A 43 0.97 -2.11 -25.96
C ALA A 43 1.69 -1.06 -26.84
N GLY A 44 2.42 -0.16 -26.21
CA GLY A 44 3.24 0.86 -26.87
C GLY A 44 4.63 0.32 -27.12
N THR A 45 5.03 0.40 -28.37
CA THR A 45 6.38 0.19 -28.91
C THR A 45 7.44 0.84 -28.02
N SER A 46 8.45 0.05 -27.64
CA SER A 46 9.56 0.41 -26.74
C SER A 46 10.53 1.44 -27.34
N SER A 47 10.14 2.71 -27.36
CA SER A 47 11.10 3.79 -27.60
C SER A 47 11.71 4.22 -26.26
N GLY A 48 12.95 3.81 -26.00
CA GLY A 48 13.72 4.24 -24.82
C GLY A 48 14.21 3.15 -23.87
N GLU A 49 13.95 1.88 -24.15
CA GLU A 49 14.51 0.77 -23.35
C GLU A 49 16.01 0.60 -23.57
N LYS A 50 16.73 0.45 -22.47
CA LYS A 50 18.18 0.24 -22.40
C LYS A 50 18.47 -1.13 -21.78
N LYS A 51 19.69 -1.64 -21.97
CA LYS A 51 20.14 -2.92 -21.39
C LYS A 51 21.30 -2.73 -20.41
N TYR A 52 21.28 -3.49 -19.32
CA TYR A 52 22.33 -3.52 -18.32
C TYR A 52 22.39 -4.90 -17.66
N GLN A 53 23.48 -5.64 -17.84
CA GLN A 53 23.72 -6.96 -17.22
C GLN A 53 22.52 -7.95 -17.32
N GLY A 54 21.91 -8.01 -18.51
CA GLY A 54 20.74 -8.87 -18.74
C GLY A 54 19.39 -8.24 -18.36
N PHE A 55 19.38 -7.12 -17.66
CA PHE A 55 18.17 -6.35 -17.41
C PHE A 55 17.84 -5.43 -18.58
N THR A 56 16.56 -5.34 -18.89
CA THR A 56 15.99 -4.27 -19.71
C THR A 56 15.43 -3.23 -18.77
N TYR A 57 15.69 -1.96 -19.04
CA TYR A 57 15.24 -0.86 -18.18
C TYR A 57 14.93 0.40 -18.96
N LYS A 58 14.16 1.28 -18.36
CA LYS A 58 13.93 2.64 -18.82
C LYS A 58 14.16 3.63 -17.68
N GLU A 59 14.37 4.88 -18.04
CA GLU A 59 14.48 5.96 -17.08
C GLU A 59 13.15 6.70 -17.01
N GLU A 60 12.53 6.70 -15.85
CA GLU A 60 11.31 7.45 -15.60
C GLU A 60 11.52 8.36 -14.41
N ASN A 61 11.28 9.65 -14.62
CA ASN A 61 11.24 10.65 -13.52
C ASN A 61 12.51 10.66 -12.64
N GLY A 62 13.68 10.43 -13.24
CA GLY A 62 14.97 10.44 -12.54
C GLY A 62 15.33 9.11 -11.86
N ALA A 63 14.48 8.11 -11.93
CA ALA A 63 14.72 6.76 -11.41
C ALA A 63 14.80 5.72 -12.53
N ILE A 64 15.32 4.55 -12.19
CA ILE A 64 15.34 3.39 -13.09
C ILE A 64 14.12 2.52 -12.80
N VAL A 65 13.44 2.13 -13.87
CA VAL A 65 12.39 1.12 -13.92
C VAL A 65 12.93 -0.09 -14.65
N ILE A 66 13.10 -1.21 -13.99
CA ILE A 66 13.41 -2.49 -14.64
C ILE A 66 12.13 -3.00 -15.31
N THR A 67 12.20 -3.23 -16.63
CA THR A 67 11.07 -3.68 -17.44
C THR A 67 11.21 -5.12 -17.91
N GLY A 68 12.38 -5.75 -17.75
CA GLY A 68 12.59 -7.13 -18.13
C GLY A 68 13.94 -7.70 -17.69
N TYR A 69 14.05 -9.02 -17.84
CA TYR A 69 15.29 -9.76 -17.62
C TYR A 69 15.44 -10.89 -18.66
N SER A 70 16.52 -10.86 -19.41
CA SER A 70 16.86 -11.86 -20.45
C SER A 70 18.07 -12.73 -20.09
N GLY A 71 18.60 -12.59 -18.87
CA GLY A 71 19.73 -13.40 -18.40
C GLY A 71 19.33 -14.84 -18.04
N ASN A 72 20.33 -15.67 -17.76
CA ASN A 72 20.17 -17.10 -17.43
C ASN A 72 20.36 -17.40 -15.93
N ALA A 73 20.56 -16.39 -15.09
CA ALA A 73 20.76 -16.60 -13.65
C ALA A 73 19.51 -17.17 -13.00
N LYS A 74 19.71 -18.10 -12.08
CA LYS A 74 18.65 -18.66 -11.21
C LYS A 74 18.37 -17.75 -10.02
N ASP A 75 19.41 -17.08 -9.55
CA ASP A 75 19.39 -16.17 -8.40
C ASP A 75 19.69 -14.76 -8.92
N ILE A 76 18.69 -13.92 -8.88
CA ILE A 76 18.75 -12.57 -9.46
C ILE A 76 18.94 -11.56 -8.34
N LYS A 77 19.95 -10.70 -8.50
CA LYS A 77 20.11 -9.49 -7.69
C LYS A 77 19.85 -8.27 -8.56
N ILE A 78 18.74 -7.58 -8.32
CA ILE A 78 18.46 -6.32 -8.97
C ILE A 78 19.43 -5.26 -8.42
N PRO A 79 20.15 -4.55 -9.29
CA PRO A 79 21.12 -3.54 -8.87
C PRO A 79 20.42 -2.40 -8.11
N GLU A 80 21.10 -1.81 -7.14
CA GLU A 80 20.55 -0.65 -6.40
C GLU A 80 20.53 0.63 -7.24
N SER A 81 21.44 0.70 -8.22
CA SER A 81 21.51 1.81 -9.18
C SER A 81 22.07 1.35 -10.52
N ILE A 82 21.72 2.06 -11.59
CA ILE A 82 22.28 1.94 -12.93
C ILE A 82 22.69 3.33 -13.38
N ASN A 83 23.94 3.51 -13.79
CA ASN A 83 24.50 4.79 -14.22
C ASN A 83 24.26 5.94 -13.22
N GLY A 84 24.42 5.66 -11.91
CA GLY A 84 24.23 6.62 -10.83
C GLY A 84 22.77 6.89 -10.44
N LYS A 85 21.77 6.36 -11.18
CA LYS A 85 20.36 6.53 -10.89
C LYS A 85 19.81 5.32 -10.11
N LYS A 86 19.04 5.57 -9.07
CA LYS A 86 18.47 4.51 -8.20
C LYS A 86 17.46 3.65 -8.96
N VAL A 87 17.51 2.33 -8.76
CA VAL A 87 16.50 1.39 -9.22
C VAL A 87 15.39 1.35 -8.19
N LEU A 88 14.27 1.97 -8.50
CA LEU A 88 13.13 2.08 -7.57
C LEU A 88 11.96 1.21 -7.96
N TYR A 89 11.83 0.86 -9.23
CA TYR A 89 10.66 0.18 -9.76
C TYR A 89 11.06 -1.06 -10.54
N VAL A 90 10.26 -2.11 -10.36
CA VAL A 90 10.31 -3.31 -11.19
C VAL A 90 8.93 -3.48 -11.79
N ARG A 91 8.75 -3.12 -13.03
CA ARG A 91 7.47 -3.10 -13.73
C ARG A 91 7.61 -3.75 -15.08
N GLY A 92 6.61 -4.43 -15.52
CA GLY A 92 6.56 -5.07 -16.84
C GLY A 92 5.79 -6.37 -16.72
N MET A 93 4.77 -6.52 -17.55
CA MET A 93 4.00 -7.75 -17.61
C MET A 93 4.93 -8.90 -18.01
N ASN A 94 5.02 -9.92 -17.14
CA ASN A 94 5.89 -11.07 -17.34
C ASN A 94 7.38 -10.72 -17.54
N ALA A 95 7.83 -9.60 -16.97
CA ALA A 95 9.20 -9.12 -17.08
C ALA A 95 10.25 -10.17 -16.69
N PHE A 96 9.88 -11.05 -15.77
CA PHE A 96 10.72 -12.13 -15.24
C PHE A 96 10.09 -13.52 -15.42
N SER A 97 9.21 -13.72 -16.39
CA SER A 97 8.51 -15.00 -16.61
C SER A 97 9.45 -16.09 -17.11
N SER A 98 10.35 -16.54 -16.24
CA SER A 98 11.28 -17.64 -16.49
C SER A 98 11.15 -18.72 -15.40
N PRO A 99 10.91 -19.96 -15.78
CA PRO A 99 10.87 -21.08 -14.80
C PRO A 99 12.25 -21.38 -14.19
N LYS A 100 13.33 -20.77 -14.68
CA LYS A 100 14.67 -20.97 -14.11
C LYS A 100 14.93 -20.15 -12.85
N ILE A 101 14.18 -19.06 -12.63
CA ILE A 101 14.39 -18.14 -11.52
C ILE A 101 13.95 -18.79 -10.21
N ARG A 102 14.87 -18.85 -9.23
CA ARG A 102 14.65 -19.41 -7.88
C ARG A 102 14.59 -18.35 -6.80
N SER A 103 15.40 -17.32 -6.93
CA SER A 103 15.40 -16.22 -5.97
C SER A 103 15.56 -14.86 -6.62
N VAL A 104 14.97 -13.83 -6.00
CA VAL A 104 15.12 -12.43 -6.43
C VAL A 104 15.39 -11.56 -5.21
N SER A 105 16.48 -10.79 -5.27
CA SER A 105 16.83 -9.77 -4.28
C SER A 105 16.61 -8.37 -4.88
N MET A 106 15.82 -7.54 -4.19
CA MET A 106 15.40 -6.20 -4.60
C MET A 106 15.63 -5.19 -3.46
N PRO A 107 16.90 -4.89 -3.10
CA PRO A 107 17.21 -4.15 -1.86
C PRO A 107 16.76 -2.69 -1.86
N SER A 108 16.64 -2.05 -3.03
CA SER A 108 16.26 -0.64 -3.19
C SER A 108 14.85 -0.44 -3.75
N VAL A 109 14.27 -1.47 -4.35
CA VAL A 109 12.98 -1.41 -5.03
C VAL A 109 11.86 -1.07 -4.03
N VAL A 110 10.98 -0.19 -4.46
CA VAL A 110 9.85 0.30 -3.66
C VAL A 110 8.50 -0.13 -4.21
N GLU A 111 8.46 -0.52 -5.48
CA GLU A 111 7.25 -1.03 -6.12
C GLU A 111 7.56 -2.21 -7.03
N VAL A 112 6.77 -3.25 -6.91
CA VAL A 112 6.68 -4.37 -7.83
C VAL A 112 5.37 -4.26 -8.60
N GLY A 113 5.45 -4.16 -9.92
CA GLY A 113 4.31 -3.93 -10.80
C GLY A 113 3.43 -5.15 -11.04
N THR A 114 2.40 -4.94 -11.85
CA THR A 114 1.42 -5.96 -12.24
C THR A 114 2.10 -7.09 -13.02
N LEU A 115 1.78 -8.36 -12.68
CA LEU A 115 2.22 -9.59 -13.35
C LEU A 115 3.75 -9.73 -13.49
N THR A 116 4.54 -8.97 -12.75
CA THR A 116 6.01 -8.86 -12.93
C THR A 116 6.71 -10.21 -12.83
N PHE A 117 6.39 -11.04 -11.84
CA PHE A 117 6.92 -12.38 -11.62
C PHE A 117 5.89 -13.48 -11.88
N SER A 118 4.82 -13.16 -12.58
CA SER A 118 3.84 -14.16 -13.00
C SER A 118 4.51 -15.16 -13.95
N GLY A 119 4.29 -16.46 -13.69
CA GLY A 119 4.97 -17.53 -14.44
C GLY A 119 6.39 -17.88 -13.97
N CYS A 120 6.90 -17.24 -12.89
CA CYS A 120 8.10 -17.69 -12.19
C CYS A 120 7.77 -18.88 -11.29
N ASN A 121 7.36 -20.01 -11.87
CA ASN A 121 6.82 -21.15 -11.12
C ASN A 121 7.81 -21.77 -10.13
N ASN A 122 9.14 -21.54 -10.28
CA ASN A 122 10.17 -22.03 -9.38
C ASN A 122 10.70 -20.96 -8.42
N LEU A 123 10.10 -19.76 -8.41
CA LEU A 123 10.53 -18.69 -7.52
C LEU A 123 10.19 -19.03 -6.06
N ALA A 124 11.20 -19.43 -5.30
CA ALA A 124 11.05 -19.92 -3.93
C ALA A 124 11.31 -18.86 -2.86
N SER A 125 12.06 -17.81 -3.19
CA SER A 125 12.36 -16.74 -2.24
C SER A 125 12.47 -15.36 -2.88
N VAL A 126 12.05 -14.33 -2.12
CA VAL A 126 12.22 -12.91 -2.48
C VAL A 126 12.72 -12.12 -1.28
N TYR A 127 13.65 -11.20 -1.53
CA TYR A 127 14.12 -10.22 -0.56
C TYR A 127 13.78 -8.82 -1.04
N MET A 128 12.82 -8.15 -0.38
CA MET A 128 12.27 -6.87 -0.79
C MET A 128 11.95 -5.97 0.41
N PRO A 129 12.98 -5.52 1.15
CA PRO A 129 12.80 -4.85 2.44
C PRO A 129 12.17 -3.46 2.34
N LYS A 130 12.27 -2.80 1.17
CA LYS A 130 11.78 -1.43 0.94
C LYS A 130 10.52 -1.38 0.09
N VAL A 131 10.04 -2.52 -0.45
CA VAL A 131 8.83 -2.55 -1.27
C VAL A 131 7.63 -2.13 -0.43
N ARG A 132 6.86 -1.18 -0.94
CA ARG A 132 5.67 -0.60 -0.33
C ARG A 132 4.38 -0.96 -1.06
N SER A 133 4.49 -1.23 -2.36
CA SER A 133 3.36 -1.62 -3.18
C SER A 133 3.68 -2.86 -4.01
N ILE A 134 2.73 -3.80 -4.05
CA ILE A 134 2.79 -5.01 -4.85
C ILE A 134 1.58 -5.05 -5.77
N GLY A 135 1.84 -5.12 -7.07
CA GLY A 135 0.83 -5.06 -8.12
C GLY A 135 -0.03 -6.33 -8.26
N LEU A 136 -1.02 -6.21 -9.14
CA LEU A 136 -1.94 -7.30 -9.50
C LEU A 136 -1.17 -8.56 -9.92
N SER A 137 -1.48 -9.71 -9.28
CA SER A 137 -0.91 -11.02 -9.61
C SER A 137 0.62 -11.06 -9.71
N ALA A 138 1.33 -10.15 -9.04
CA ALA A 138 2.78 -9.96 -9.19
C ALA A 138 3.60 -11.24 -8.92
N PHE A 139 3.18 -12.07 -7.97
CA PHE A 139 3.83 -13.33 -7.59
C PHE A 139 2.91 -14.55 -7.72
N SER A 140 1.81 -14.42 -8.45
CA SER A 140 0.83 -15.49 -8.57
C SER A 140 1.46 -16.77 -9.14
N GLY A 141 1.16 -17.92 -8.53
CA GLY A 141 1.64 -19.24 -8.95
C GLY A 141 3.11 -19.52 -8.62
N SER A 142 3.78 -18.67 -7.84
CA SER A 142 5.17 -18.91 -7.41
C SER A 142 5.30 -19.99 -6.32
N GLU A 143 6.49 -20.55 -6.17
CA GLU A 143 6.83 -21.52 -5.12
C GLU A 143 7.35 -20.88 -3.83
N LEU A 144 7.03 -19.60 -3.58
CA LEU A 144 7.42 -18.90 -2.37
C LEU A 144 7.02 -19.70 -1.13
N THR A 145 7.97 -19.92 -0.22
CA THR A 145 7.73 -20.63 1.04
C THR A 145 7.40 -19.67 2.19
N SER A 146 7.97 -18.49 2.15
CA SER A 146 7.71 -17.41 3.10
C SER A 146 7.88 -16.05 2.45
N VAL A 147 7.14 -15.06 2.97
CA VAL A 147 7.23 -13.67 2.51
C VAL A 147 7.29 -12.73 3.70
N LYS A 148 8.33 -11.88 3.74
CA LYS A 148 8.48 -10.81 4.73
C LYS A 148 8.28 -9.46 4.04
N LEU A 149 7.24 -8.73 4.44
CA LEU A 149 6.78 -7.48 3.84
C LEU A 149 6.83 -6.32 4.86
N PRO A 150 8.03 -5.95 5.38
CA PRO A 150 8.11 -5.02 6.52
C PRO A 150 7.64 -3.60 6.18
N ALA A 151 7.72 -3.20 4.92
CA ALA A 151 7.36 -1.86 4.46
C ALA A 151 6.07 -1.81 3.63
N VAL A 152 5.53 -2.98 3.20
CA VAL A 152 4.37 -3.04 2.29
C VAL A 152 3.11 -2.52 2.97
N GLU A 153 2.45 -1.60 2.32
CA GLU A 153 1.19 -0.98 2.74
C GLU A 153 0.02 -1.40 1.83
N THR A 154 0.32 -1.63 0.55
CA THR A 154 -0.67 -2.06 -0.45
C THR A 154 -0.26 -3.36 -1.12
N ILE A 155 -1.20 -4.30 -1.17
CA ILE A 155 -1.08 -5.55 -1.92
C ILE A 155 -2.31 -5.62 -2.82
N SER A 156 -2.10 -5.61 -4.13
CA SER A 156 -3.19 -5.64 -5.10
C SER A 156 -3.78 -7.04 -5.24
N MET A 157 -4.91 -7.12 -5.94
CA MET A 157 -5.67 -8.35 -6.17
C MET A 157 -4.78 -9.50 -6.67
N ALA A 158 -4.98 -10.69 -6.11
CA ALA A 158 -4.34 -11.95 -6.50
C ALA A 158 -2.79 -11.95 -6.43
N ALA A 159 -2.16 -10.98 -5.74
CA ALA A 159 -0.70 -10.81 -5.78
C ALA A 159 0.10 -12.06 -5.39
N PHE A 160 -0.41 -12.88 -4.48
CA PHE A 160 0.17 -14.17 -4.06
C PHE A 160 -0.79 -15.35 -4.27
N SER A 161 -1.75 -15.21 -5.19
CA SER A 161 -2.70 -16.29 -5.48
C SER A 161 -1.97 -17.53 -5.99
N ASN A 162 -2.43 -18.71 -5.55
CA ASN A 162 -1.88 -20.00 -5.92
C ASN A 162 -0.38 -20.21 -5.57
N CYS A 163 0.15 -19.47 -4.61
CA CYS A 163 1.46 -19.78 -4.02
C CYS A 163 1.32 -20.98 -3.08
N THR A 164 1.22 -22.17 -3.65
CA THR A 164 0.83 -23.39 -2.91
C THR A 164 1.81 -23.80 -1.80
N LYS A 165 3.09 -23.40 -1.91
CA LYS A 165 4.13 -23.67 -0.88
C LYS A 165 4.19 -22.58 0.20
N LEU A 166 3.46 -21.48 0.05
CA LEU A 166 3.51 -20.37 1.00
C LEU A 166 2.93 -20.80 2.35
N SER A 167 3.78 -20.81 3.38
CA SER A 167 3.41 -21.23 4.74
C SER A 167 3.47 -20.09 5.76
N ASN A 168 4.22 -19.04 5.47
CA ASN A 168 4.44 -17.93 6.39
C ASN A 168 4.40 -16.59 5.67
N VAL A 169 3.60 -15.65 6.20
CA VAL A 169 3.48 -14.27 5.69
C VAL A 169 3.58 -13.29 6.85
N SER A 170 4.49 -12.32 6.73
CA SER A 170 4.61 -11.19 7.65
C SER A 170 4.34 -9.89 6.91
N MET A 171 3.27 -9.16 7.29
CA MET A 171 2.80 -7.94 6.61
C MET A 171 2.34 -6.88 7.62
N PRO A 172 3.23 -6.35 8.48
CA PRO A 172 2.84 -5.59 9.68
C PRO A 172 2.22 -4.22 9.38
N ARG A 173 2.28 -3.72 8.15
CA ARG A 173 1.81 -2.39 7.76
C ARG A 173 0.61 -2.41 6.82
N VAL A 174 0.20 -3.58 6.33
CA VAL A 174 -0.91 -3.72 5.39
C VAL A 174 -2.22 -3.33 6.07
N ARG A 175 -3.05 -2.55 5.37
CA ARG A 175 -4.36 -2.08 5.84
C ARG A 175 -5.53 -2.80 5.19
N ILE A 176 -5.35 -3.22 3.96
CA ILE A 176 -6.36 -3.91 3.17
C ILE A 176 -5.74 -5.19 2.65
N ILE A 177 -6.35 -6.32 2.94
CA ILE A 177 -6.05 -7.59 2.26
C ILE A 177 -7.02 -7.66 1.10
N ALA A 178 -6.49 -7.39 -0.10
CA ALA A 178 -7.30 -7.25 -1.29
C ALA A 178 -7.91 -8.59 -1.74
N ARG A 179 -8.79 -8.54 -2.72
CA ARG A 179 -9.46 -9.68 -3.32
C ARG A 179 -8.43 -10.72 -3.80
N ASP A 180 -8.70 -12.00 -3.50
CA ASP A 180 -7.93 -13.16 -3.97
C ASP A 180 -6.42 -13.15 -3.60
N VAL A 181 -5.94 -12.26 -2.73
CA VAL A 181 -4.49 -12.08 -2.48
C VAL A 181 -3.78 -13.38 -2.15
N PHE A 182 -4.32 -14.22 -1.28
CA PHE A 182 -3.77 -15.51 -0.87
C PHE A 182 -4.63 -16.70 -1.31
N MET A 183 -5.55 -16.49 -2.26
CA MET A 183 -6.40 -17.57 -2.74
C MET A 183 -5.55 -18.72 -3.27
N GLY A 184 -5.84 -19.97 -2.83
CA GLY A 184 -5.10 -21.16 -3.27
C GLY A 184 -3.74 -21.37 -2.60
N CYS A 185 -3.39 -20.62 -1.57
CA CYS A 185 -2.19 -20.85 -0.75
C CYS A 185 -2.41 -22.04 0.20
N THR A 186 -2.41 -23.26 -0.34
CA THR A 186 -2.84 -24.47 0.39
C THR A 186 -1.97 -24.82 1.59
N ASN A 187 -0.70 -24.39 1.64
CA ASN A 187 0.19 -24.58 2.79
C ASN A 187 0.09 -23.46 3.83
N LEU A 188 -0.67 -22.38 3.56
CA LEU A 188 -0.86 -21.29 4.52
C LEU A 188 -1.86 -21.73 5.61
N LYS A 189 -1.34 -22.37 6.67
CA LYS A 189 -2.12 -22.89 7.81
C LYS A 189 -2.31 -21.85 8.91
N ASN A 190 -1.43 -20.86 8.98
CA ASN A 190 -1.48 -19.79 9.95
C ASN A 190 -1.13 -18.47 9.26
N VAL A 191 -1.78 -17.39 9.68
CA VAL A 191 -1.47 -16.03 9.21
C VAL A 191 -1.61 -15.06 10.37
N SER A 192 -0.64 -14.18 10.52
CA SER A 192 -0.71 -13.06 11.46
C SER A 192 -1.35 -11.88 10.77
N ILE A 193 -2.58 -11.55 11.15
CA ILE A 193 -3.29 -10.38 10.64
C ILE A 193 -2.85 -9.16 11.45
N PRO A 194 -2.28 -8.14 10.81
CA PRO A 194 -1.86 -6.94 11.53
C PRO A 194 -3.08 -6.16 12.05
N TYR A 195 -2.92 -5.58 13.24
CA TYR A 195 -3.99 -4.75 13.85
C TYR A 195 -4.30 -3.45 13.06
N THR A 196 -3.51 -3.14 12.03
CA THR A 196 -3.74 -2.04 11.06
C THR A 196 -4.84 -2.34 10.05
N ILE A 197 -5.29 -3.60 9.95
CA ILE A 197 -6.28 -4.02 8.96
C ILE A 197 -7.61 -3.30 9.19
N SER A 198 -8.11 -2.69 8.12
CA SER A 198 -9.46 -2.10 8.05
C SER A 198 -10.40 -2.91 7.16
N LYS A 199 -9.85 -3.70 6.22
CA LYS A 199 -10.67 -4.46 5.27
C LYS A 199 -10.00 -5.78 4.87
N ILE A 200 -10.80 -6.87 4.83
CA ILE A 200 -10.43 -8.15 4.23
C ILE A 200 -11.44 -8.42 3.11
N GLN A 201 -10.98 -8.39 1.87
CA GLN A 201 -11.85 -8.43 0.71
C GLN A 201 -12.19 -9.85 0.28
N PHE A 202 -13.11 -9.94 -0.66
CA PHE A 202 -13.68 -11.16 -1.23
C PHE A 202 -12.60 -12.21 -1.56
N ARG A 203 -12.79 -13.43 -1.07
CA ARG A 203 -11.95 -14.61 -1.28
C ARG A 203 -10.47 -14.45 -0.89
N ALA A 204 -10.13 -13.47 -0.07
CA ALA A 204 -8.73 -13.16 0.26
C ALA A 204 -7.93 -14.37 0.76
N PHE A 205 -8.57 -15.29 1.48
CA PHE A 205 -7.99 -16.54 1.99
C PHE A 205 -8.75 -17.80 1.55
N ALA A 206 -9.49 -17.73 0.45
CA ALA A 206 -10.18 -18.90 -0.06
C ALA A 206 -9.18 -19.97 -0.52
N ASN A 207 -9.52 -21.24 -0.34
CA ASN A 207 -8.67 -22.39 -0.68
C ASN A 207 -7.29 -22.38 0.00
N CYS A 208 -7.14 -21.65 1.12
CA CYS A 208 -5.96 -21.75 1.98
C CYS A 208 -6.01 -23.02 2.87
N GLY A 209 -4.86 -23.36 3.45
CA GLY A 209 -4.77 -24.43 4.45
C GLY A 209 -5.27 -24.05 5.85
N LEU A 210 -5.92 -22.90 5.99
CA LEU A 210 -6.44 -22.39 7.25
C LEU A 210 -7.61 -23.26 7.75
N THR A 211 -7.53 -23.70 9.00
CA THR A 211 -8.68 -24.29 9.74
C THR A 211 -9.24 -23.32 10.79
N SER A 212 -8.51 -22.26 11.05
CA SER A 212 -8.94 -21.18 11.94
C SER A 212 -8.19 -19.89 11.60
N ILE A 213 -8.72 -18.77 12.09
CA ILE A 213 -8.05 -17.47 12.01
C ILE A 213 -8.14 -16.71 13.31
N LYS A 214 -7.03 -16.05 13.71
CA LYS A 214 -6.97 -15.24 14.93
C LYS A 214 -7.05 -13.76 14.57
N LEU A 215 -8.15 -13.12 14.94
CA LEU A 215 -8.46 -11.70 14.71
C LEU A 215 -8.69 -10.96 16.05
N GLN A 216 -8.20 -11.53 17.12
CA GLN A 216 -8.42 -11.06 18.49
C GLN A 216 -7.73 -9.74 18.83
N ASP A 217 -6.70 -9.37 18.05
CA ASP A 217 -5.97 -8.12 18.22
C ASP A 217 -6.56 -6.98 17.37
N LEU A 218 -7.65 -7.24 16.65
CA LEU A 218 -8.39 -6.23 15.88
C LEU A 218 -9.37 -5.52 16.83
N TYR A 219 -9.10 -4.26 17.10
CA TYR A 219 -9.89 -3.43 18.02
C TYR A 219 -10.80 -2.42 17.30
N GLY A 220 -10.58 -2.21 16.00
CA GLY A 220 -11.40 -1.36 15.14
C GLY A 220 -12.52 -2.14 14.45
N ASP A 221 -13.42 -1.42 13.78
CA ASP A 221 -14.38 -2.03 12.88
C ASP A 221 -13.63 -2.43 11.59
N VAL A 222 -13.52 -3.74 11.39
CA VAL A 222 -12.90 -4.33 10.20
C VAL A 222 -14.01 -4.80 9.27
N SER A 223 -14.01 -4.30 8.04
CA SER A 223 -14.89 -4.81 7.01
C SER A 223 -14.38 -6.16 6.54
N ILE A 224 -15.16 -7.23 6.72
CA ILE A 224 -14.84 -8.57 6.23
C ILE A 224 -15.88 -8.94 5.17
N GLU A 225 -15.45 -9.03 3.92
CA GLU A 225 -16.35 -9.34 2.82
C GLU A 225 -16.73 -10.83 2.81
N ARG A 226 -17.85 -11.13 2.16
CA ARG A 226 -18.34 -12.50 1.98
C ARG A 226 -17.23 -13.38 1.38
N THR A 227 -17.11 -14.62 1.85
CA THR A 227 -16.10 -15.60 1.45
C THR A 227 -14.62 -15.23 1.67
N ALA A 228 -14.36 -14.10 2.33
CA ALA A 228 -12.98 -13.69 2.67
C ALA A 228 -12.25 -14.74 3.51
N LEU A 229 -12.96 -15.39 4.44
CA LEU A 229 -12.43 -16.34 5.42
C LEU A 229 -13.30 -17.60 5.50
N GLY A 230 -12.66 -18.77 5.63
CA GLY A 230 -13.35 -20.01 5.94
C GLY A 230 -14.09 -20.66 4.78
N TYR A 231 -13.72 -20.35 3.54
CA TYR A 231 -14.36 -20.88 2.35
C TYR A 231 -13.40 -21.61 1.41
N LYS A 232 -13.95 -22.60 0.71
CA LYS A 232 -13.37 -23.21 -0.48
C LYS A 232 -14.19 -22.78 -1.69
N ILE A 233 -13.50 -22.49 -2.78
CA ILE A 233 -14.10 -22.11 -4.07
C ILE A 233 -13.77 -23.22 -5.05
N GLY A 234 -14.80 -23.84 -5.61
CA GLY A 234 -14.68 -24.88 -6.64
C GLY A 234 -14.35 -24.27 -8.01
N ALA A 235 -13.94 -25.13 -8.95
CA ALA A 235 -13.60 -24.73 -10.32
C ALA A 235 -14.76 -24.05 -11.06
N ASN A 236 -16.01 -24.41 -10.72
CA ASN A 236 -17.24 -23.81 -11.25
C ASN A 236 -17.67 -22.53 -10.48
N GLY A 237 -16.82 -22.02 -9.57
CA GLY A 237 -17.14 -20.86 -8.74
C GLY A 237 -18.03 -21.17 -7.52
N SER A 238 -18.40 -22.45 -7.30
CA SER A 238 -19.19 -22.84 -6.12
C SER A 238 -18.45 -22.49 -4.82
N GLU A 239 -19.19 -21.96 -3.86
CA GLU A 239 -18.66 -21.55 -2.55
C GLU A 239 -19.05 -22.58 -1.49
N THR A 240 -18.07 -23.19 -0.84
CA THR A 240 -18.29 -24.20 0.20
C THR A 240 -17.60 -23.76 1.48
N LYS A 241 -18.32 -23.80 2.60
CA LYS A 241 -17.72 -23.51 3.92
C LYS A 241 -16.76 -24.62 4.33
N ILE A 242 -15.65 -24.25 4.96
CA ILE A 242 -14.76 -25.20 5.60
C ILE A 242 -15.43 -25.68 6.89
N ASN A 243 -15.71 -26.98 6.96
CA ASN A 243 -16.32 -27.55 8.15
C ASN A 243 -15.42 -27.36 9.40
N GLY A 244 -16.02 -26.93 10.50
CA GLY A 244 -15.32 -26.70 11.76
C GLY A 244 -14.35 -25.52 11.73
N PHE A 245 -14.44 -24.59 10.75
CA PHE A 245 -13.61 -23.39 10.72
C PHE A 245 -13.90 -22.49 11.92
N LYS A 246 -12.82 -22.09 12.64
CA LYS A 246 -12.92 -21.29 13.86
C LYS A 246 -12.41 -19.88 13.67
N ILE A 247 -13.15 -18.90 14.17
CA ILE A 247 -12.78 -17.50 14.14
C ILE A 247 -12.59 -17.01 15.57
N TYR A 248 -11.35 -16.69 15.93
CA TYR A 248 -11.01 -16.12 17.23
C TYR A 248 -11.07 -14.58 17.13
N GLY A 249 -11.84 -13.96 18.01
CA GLY A 249 -12.03 -12.52 17.97
C GLY A 249 -12.49 -11.92 19.30
N ASN A 250 -12.66 -10.61 19.30
CA ASN A 250 -13.24 -9.90 20.44
C ASN A 250 -14.77 -9.85 20.31
N PRO A 251 -15.53 -10.09 21.37
CA PRO A 251 -16.99 -10.02 21.34
C PRO A 251 -17.48 -8.59 21.05
N GLY A 252 -18.63 -8.50 20.39
CA GLY A 252 -19.25 -7.23 19.99
C GLY A 252 -18.54 -6.52 18.82
N THR A 253 -17.70 -7.21 18.07
CA THR A 253 -16.97 -6.66 16.90
C THR A 253 -17.56 -7.16 15.59
N SER A 254 -17.16 -6.52 14.48
CA SER A 254 -17.47 -6.97 13.12
C SER A 254 -16.95 -8.39 12.83
N VAL A 255 -15.91 -8.83 13.54
CA VAL A 255 -15.38 -10.20 13.47
C VAL A 255 -16.40 -11.22 13.99
N GLU A 256 -16.99 -10.95 15.16
CA GLU A 256 -18.08 -11.80 15.71
C GLU A 256 -19.29 -11.79 14.78
N LYS A 257 -19.67 -10.59 14.29
CA LYS A 257 -20.78 -10.45 13.33
C LYS A 257 -20.54 -11.31 12.08
N TYR A 258 -19.36 -11.22 11.48
CA TYR A 258 -19.00 -12.04 10.32
C TYR A 258 -19.08 -13.53 10.61
N ALA A 259 -18.54 -13.99 11.75
CA ALA A 259 -18.61 -15.39 12.15
C ALA A 259 -20.05 -15.89 12.25
N ARG A 260 -20.92 -15.15 12.92
CA ARG A 260 -22.35 -15.49 13.13
C ARG A 260 -23.13 -15.49 11.82
N GLU A 261 -22.98 -14.45 10.99
CA GLU A 261 -23.69 -14.32 9.70
C GLU A 261 -23.31 -15.42 8.73
N ASN A 262 -22.06 -15.90 8.82
CA ASN A 262 -21.59 -17.00 7.99
C ASN A 262 -21.69 -18.38 8.66
N GLY A 263 -22.20 -18.48 9.90
CA GLY A 263 -22.37 -19.73 10.61
C GLY A 263 -21.07 -20.44 10.97
N PHE A 264 -19.97 -19.67 11.21
CA PHE A 264 -18.71 -20.18 11.73
C PHE A 264 -18.71 -20.17 13.25
N GLU A 265 -17.93 -21.09 13.84
CA GLU A 265 -17.70 -21.10 15.28
C GLU A 265 -16.90 -19.86 15.67
N PHE A 266 -17.52 -18.99 16.49
CA PHE A 266 -16.83 -17.84 17.07
C PHE A 266 -16.28 -18.19 18.43
N ILE A 267 -14.98 -18.04 18.62
CA ILE A 267 -14.31 -18.24 19.90
C ILE A 267 -13.86 -16.90 20.45
N SER A 268 -14.51 -16.50 21.53
CA SER A 268 -14.13 -15.30 22.26
C SER A 268 -12.82 -15.51 23.00
N SER A 269 -11.84 -14.66 22.72
CA SER A 269 -10.53 -14.71 23.38
C SER A 269 -10.51 -14.00 24.74
N LYS A 270 -11.53 -13.20 25.04
CA LYS A 270 -11.65 -12.40 26.29
C LYS A 270 -13.12 -12.24 26.68
N PRO A 271 -13.41 -12.05 27.99
CA PRO A 271 -14.73 -11.59 28.39
C PRO A 271 -15.05 -10.29 27.65
N LYS A 272 -16.34 -10.03 27.38
CA LYS A 272 -16.84 -8.89 26.61
C LYS A 272 -16.06 -7.62 26.94
N ALA A 273 -15.13 -7.24 26.04
CA ALA A 273 -14.26 -6.10 26.29
C ALA A 273 -15.09 -4.82 26.24
N GLU A 274 -15.09 -4.08 27.31
CA GLU A 274 -15.64 -2.73 27.32
C GLU A 274 -14.68 -1.81 26.55
N ARG A 275 -15.23 -0.84 25.81
CA ARG A 275 -14.41 0.01 24.94
C ARG A 275 -14.13 1.37 25.56
N PHE A 276 -12.88 1.79 25.47
CA PHE A 276 -12.52 3.20 25.60
C PHE A 276 -12.86 3.94 24.31
N THR A 277 -13.36 5.16 24.43
CA THR A 277 -13.39 6.09 23.32
C THR A 277 -12.11 6.92 23.36
N LEU A 278 -11.42 7.01 22.24
CA LEU A 278 -10.17 7.74 22.09
C LEU A 278 -10.38 8.95 21.21
N LYS A 279 -9.89 10.11 21.66
CA LYS A 279 -9.86 11.34 20.87
C LYS A 279 -8.43 11.83 20.72
N LEU A 280 -8.00 12.06 19.49
CA LEU A 280 -6.73 12.67 19.12
C LEU A 280 -6.86 14.20 19.00
N ALA A 281 -5.78 14.90 19.28
CA ALA A 281 -5.70 16.34 19.03
C ALA A 281 -5.54 16.64 17.51
N SER A 282 -4.91 15.72 16.78
CA SER A 282 -4.77 15.76 15.32
C SER A 282 -4.69 14.34 14.76
N GLU A 283 -5.36 14.10 13.66
CA GLU A 283 -5.32 12.82 12.94
C GLU A 283 -4.15 12.74 11.96
N THR A 284 -3.50 13.88 11.66
CA THR A 284 -2.31 13.95 10.80
C THR A 284 -1.17 14.66 11.51
N ILE A 285 0.02 14.09 11.43
CA ILE A 285 1.23 14.59 12.10
C ILE A 285 2.39 14.56 11.13
N ASP A 286 3.22 15.60 11.16
CA ASP A 286 4.39 15.69 10.28
C ASP A 286 5.46 14.67 10.68
N TYR A 287 6.09 14.09 9.68
CA TYR A 287 7.26 13.21 9.84
C TYR A 287 8.42 13.94 10.50
N THR A 288 8.99 13.35 11.54
CA THR A 288 10.09 13.93 12.30
C THR A 288 11.38 13.11 12.23
N GLY A 289 11.35 11.92 11.59
CA GLY A 289 12.44 10.94 11.62
C GLY A 289 12.55 10.18 12.95
N LYS A 290 11.74 10.54 13.94
CA LYS A 290 11.67 9.90 15.26
C LYS A 290 10.26 9.34 15.49
N ALA A 291 10.14 8.45 16.47
CA ALA A 291 8.83 7.91 16.85
C ALA A 291 7.90 9.02 17.37
N VAL A 292 6.76 9.18 16.73
CA VAL A 292 5.72 10.19 17.04
C VAL A 292 4.71 9.58 18.02
N LYS A 293 4.41 10.28 19.10
CA LYS A 293 3.49 9.84 20.16
C LYS A 293 2.50 10.98 20.47
N PRO A 294 1.42 11.12 19.67
CA PRO A 294 0.42 12.17 19.91
C PRO A 294 -0.28 11.99 21.25
N LYS A 295 -0.68 13.11 21.86
CA LYS A 295 -1.51 13.08 23.05
C LYS A 295 -2.91 12.58 22.71
N ILE A 296 -3.44 11.70 23.56
CA ILE A 296 -4.78 11.16 23.45
C ILE A 296 -5.62 11.53 24.67
N THR A 297 -6.89 11.71 24.44
CA THR A 297 -7.89 11.75 25.52
C THR A 297 -8.61 10.41 25.53
N VAL A 298 -8.63 9.75 26.68
CA VAL A 298 -9.29 8.46 26.88
C VAL A 298 -10.54 8.68 27.70
N THR A 299 -11.67 8.22 27.21
CA THR A 299 -12.96 8.26 27.93
C THR A 299 -13.58 6.87 27.99
N TYR A 300 -14.34 6.65 29.05
CA TYR A 300 -15.15 5.46 29.26
C TYR A 300 -16.56 5.88 29.67
N LYS A 301 -17.58 5.46 28.92
CA LYS A 301 -18.98 5.86 29.13
C LYS A 301 -19.11 7.40 29.30
N GLY A 302 -18.42 8.16 28.46
CA GLY A 302 -18.43 9.63 28.46
C GLY A 302 -17.54 10.30 29.53
N LYS A 303 -17.01 9.57 30.50
CA LYS A 303 -16.16 10.13 31.56
C LYS A 303 -14.68 9.96 31.24
N LYS A 304 -13.88 11.01 31.48
CA LYS A 304 -12.42 10.99 31.27
C LYS A 304 -11.75 9.99 32.21
N VAL A 305 -10.86 9.17 31.68
CA VAL A 305 -10.06 8.20 32.42
C VAL A 305 -8.67 8.76 32.69
N ALA A 306 -8.24 8.71 33.95
CA ALA A 306 -6.91 9.18 34.34
C ALA A 306 -5.81 8.26 33.78
N ALA A 307 -4.67 8.84 33.38
CA ALA A 307 -3.57 8.13 32.69
C ALA A 307 -2.99 6.95 33.50
N LYS A 308 -3.04 7.00 34.83
CA LYS A 308 -2.61 5.89 35.71
C LYS A 308 -3.41 4.61 35.54
N ASN A 309 -4.65 4.71 35.00
CA ASN A 309 -5.61 3.63 34.85
C ASN A 309 -5.52 2.91 33.49
N TYR A 310 -4.57 3.24 32.63
CA TYR A 310 -4.36 2.56 31.37
C TYR A 310 -2.90 2.58 30.93
N THR A 311 -2.57 1.77 29.94
CA THR A 311 -1.31 1.83 29.17
C THR A 311 -1.60 2.22 27.74
N VAL A 312 -0.61 2.84 27.09
CA VAL A 312 -0.68 3.22 25.67
C VAL A 312 0.47 2.58 24.92
N LYS A 313 0.15 1.84 23.86
CA LYS A 313 1.13 1.28 22.92
C LYS A 313 0.98 1.97 21.58
N TYR A 314 2.08 2.51 21.06
CA TYR A 314 2.15 3.06 19.72
C TYR A 314 2.86 2.07 18.81
N SER A 315 2.44 1.99 17.55
CA SER A 315 3.07 1.13 16.57
C SER A 315 3.04 1.77 15.19
N ASN A 316 4.02 1.43 14.34
CA ASN A 316 4.25 2.05 13.03
C ASN A 316 4.37 3.58 13.08
N ASN A 317 4.82 4.12 14.20
CA ASN A 317 4.78 5.54 14.52
C ASN A 317 6.09 6.28 14.27
N LYS A 318 6.96 5.74 13.40
CA LYS A 318 8.26 6.35 13.05
C LYS A 318 8.32 6.81 11.60
N GLU A 319 7.87 6.00 10.68
CA GLU A 319 7.89 6.29 9.24
C GLU A 319 6.56 6.90 8.78
N THR A 320 6.54 7.56 7.61
CA THR A 320 5.28 8.02 7.01
C THR A 320 4.33 6.85 6.79
N GLY A 321 3.04 7.10 6.98
CA GLY A 321 2.02 6.08 6.91
C GLY A 321 1.09 6.09 8.09
N THR A 322 0.20 5.12 8.14
CA THR A 322 -0.74 4.98 9.24
C THR A 322 -0.06 4.37 10.46
N ALA A 323 -0.03 5.13 11.51
CA ALA A 323 0.37 4.69 12.83
C ALA A 323 -0.85 4.33 13.67
N THR A 324 -0.65 3.51 14.70
CA THR A 324 -1.73 3.01 15.56
C THR A 324 -1.46 3.28 17.02
N ILE A 325 -2.54 3.46 17.75
CA ILE A 325 -2.57 3.62 19.20
C ILE A 325 -3.49 2.56 19.78
N LEU A 326 -2.95 1.73 20.65
CA LEU A 326 -3.70 0.78 21.46
C LEU A 326 -3.65 1.22 22.91
N VAL A 327 -4.81 1.38 23.53
CA VAL A 327 -4.97 1.68 24.95
C VAL A 327 -5.51 0.45 25.66
N THR A 328 -4.85 0.03 26.72
CA THR A 328 -5.28 -1.12 27.56
C THR A 328 -5.50 -0.65 28.99
N GLY A 329 -6.65 -0.91 29.53
CA GLY A 329 -7.03 -0.52 30.89
C GLY A 329 -6.29 -1.29 31.97
N LYS A 330 -6.22 -0.68 33.16
CA LYS A 330 -5.65 -1.23 34.40
C LYS A 330 -6.66 -1.13 35.54
N GLY A 331 -6.43 -1.88 36.60
CA GLY A 331 -7.28 -1.84 37.80
C GLY A 331 -8.74 -2.12 37.47
N SER A 332 -9.65 -1.22 37.87
CA SER A 332 -11.08 -1.30 37.57
C SER A 332 -11.41 -1.30 36.08
N TYR A 333 -10.48 -0.88 35.21
CA TYR A 333 -10.61 -0.86 33.76
C TYR A 333 -9.87 -2.01 33.06
N LYS A 334 -9.42 -3.04 33.77
CA LYS A 334 -8.58 -4.14 33.24
C LYS A 334 -9.17 -4.85 32.00
N ASN A 335 -10.48 -4.78 31.81
CA ASN A 335 -11.18 -5.37 30.66
C ASN A 335 -11.49 -4.33 29.56
N CYS A 336 -11.09 -3.07 29.73
CA CYS A 336 -11.32 -2.02 28.74
C CYS A 336 -10.15 -1.91 27.76
N THR A 337 -10.47 -1.76 26.49
CA THR A 337 -9.48 -1.48 25.45
C THR A 337 -9.98 -0.35 24.55
N GLY A 338 -9.08 0.37 23.92
CA GLY A 338 -9.39 1.39 22.91
C GLY A 338 -8.35 1.37 21.82
N TYR A 339 -8.77 1.66 20.60
CA TYR A 339 -7.92 1.68 19.43
C TYR A 339 -8.24 2.91 18.58
N THR A 340 -7.22 3.52 18.01
CA THR A 340 -7.35 4.58 17.01
C THR A 340 -6.09 4.62 16.13
N THR A 341 -6.17 5.32 15.01
CA THR A 341 -5.06 5.51 14.08
C THR A 341 -4.79 7.00 13.88
N PHE A 342 -3.59 7.32 13.39
CA PHE A 342 -3.23 8.63 12.88
C PHE A 342 -2.27 8.49 11.71
N GLU A 343 -2.26 9.47 10.82
CA GLU A 343 -1.37 9.47 9.65
C GLU A 343 -0.10 10.28 9.97
N ILE A 344 1.06 9.71 9.63
CA ILE A 344 2.31 10.44 9.58
C ILE A 344 2.54 10.82 8.12
N ILE A 345 2.48 12.11 7.82
CA ILE A 345 2.66 12.67 6.48
C ILE A 345 4.04 13.29 6.34
N PRO A 346 4.59 13.44 5.12
CA PRO A 346 5.83 14.15 4.91
C PRO A 346 5.76 15.57 5.49
N LYS A 347 6.87 16.07 6.02
CA LYS A 347 6.95 17.44 6.52
C LYS A 347 6.92 18.42 5.34
N PRO A 348 6.22 19.56 5.41
CA PRO A 348 6.29 20.59 4.38
C PRO A 348 7.71 21.07 4.11
N VAL A 349 8.00 21.52 2.89
CA VAL A 349 9.27 22.14 2.55
C VAL A 349 9.33 23.53 3.19
N GLU A 350 10.24 23.74 4.12
CA GLU A 350 10.37 25.02 4.86
C GLU A 350 11.41 25.94 4.23
N ASN A 351 12.57 25.41 3.83
CA ASN A 351 13.70 26.18 3.31
C ASN A 351 13.78 26.00 1.79
N TRP A 352 13.11 26.89 1.06
CA TRP A 352 13.11 26.91 -0.39
C TRP A 352 13.07 28.34 -0.91
N SER A 353 13.42 28.56 -2.17
CA SER A 353 13.38 29.85 -2.84
C SER A 353 12.91 29.73 -4.28
N CYS A 354 12.46 30.84 -4.85
CA CYS A 354 12.17 30.94 -6.27
C CYS A 354 12.73 32.25 -6.82
N SER A 355 13.28 32.18 -8.05
CA SER A 355 13.83 33.34 -8.74
C SER A 355 13.59 33.23 -10.25
N SER A 356 13.59 34.36 -10.93
CA SER A 356 13.53 34.42 -12.41
C SER A 356 14.79 35.11 -12.93
N ASN A 357 15.72 34.36 -13.49
CA ASN A 357 16.98 34.85 -14.03
C ASN A 357 17.01 34.91 -15.55
N LYS A 358 16.12 34.16 -16.22
CA LYS A 358 15.94 34.12 -17.67
C LYS A 358 14.51 34.50 -18.04
N LYS A 359 14.34 35.09 -19.22
CA LYS A 359 13.05 35.45 -19.77
C LYS A 359 12.10 34.23 -19.82
N GLY A 360 10.87 34.38 -19.32
CA GLY A 360 9.85 33.35 -19.35
C GLY A 360 10.12 32.15 -18.43
N THR A 361 11.05 32.25 -17.47
CA THR A 361 11.38 31.12 -16.58
C THR A 361 11.33 31.47 -15.11
N VAL A 362 11.00 30.50 -14.27
CA VAL A 362 11.17 30.55 -12.81
C VAL A 362 11.92 29.29 -12.35
N THR A 363 13.01 29.51 -11.63
CA THR A 363 13.78 28.45 -10.98
C THR A 363 13.39 28.40 -9.50
N VAL A 364 13.00 27.21 -9.05
CA VAL A 364 12.69 26.90 -7.64
C VAL A 364 13.81 26.01 -7.10
N THR A 365 14.34 26.34 -5.91
CA THR A 365 15.38 25.57 -5.24
C THR A 365 14.95 25.27 -3.80
N TRP A 366 15.29 24.09 -3.30
CA TRP A 366 14.95 23.65 -1.95
C TRP A 366 16.02 22.74 -1.38
N LYS A 367 15.90 22.38 -0.11
CA LYS A 367 16.73 21.35 0.50
C LYS A 367 15.98 20.02 0.47
N TYR A 368 16.73 18.93 0.29
CA TYR A 368 16.18 17.57 0.37
C TYR A 368 15.33 17.39 1.63
N ASN A 369 14.15 16.83 1.48
CA ASN A 369 13.20 16.61 2.55
C ASN A 369 12.85 15.11 2.64
N LYS A 370 13.50 14.41 3.57
CA LYS A 370 13.18 12.99 3.83
C LYS A 370 11.77 12.90 4.45
N PRO A 371 10.89 11.99 4.04
CA PRO A 371 11.07 10.86 3.13
C PRO A 371 10.48 11.13 1.71
N ALA A 372 10.92 12.19 1.06
CA ALA A 372 10.45 12.51 -0.28
C ALA A 372 10.66 11.35 -1.27
N SER A 373 9.67 11.14 -2.13
CA SER A 373 9.79 10.39 -3.38
C SER A 373 9.65 11.32 -4.57
N SER A 374 8.90 12.40 -4.38
CA SER A 374 8.71 13.43 -5.40
C SER A 374 8.30 14.75 -4.74
N TYR A 375 8.35 15.82 -5.53
CA TYR A 375 7.86 17.13 -5.15
C TYR A 375 6.83 17.59 -6.18
N SER A 376 5.76 18.22 -5.71
CA SER A 376 4.81 18.92 -6.57
C SER A 376 4.95 20.41 -6.32
N ILE A 377 5.14 21.18 -7.39
CA ILE A 377 5.32 22.64 -7.37
C ILE A 377 4.15 23.23 -8.14
N GLU A 378 3.49 24.20 -7.56
CA GLU A 378 2.37 24.89 -8.17
C GLU A 378 2.74 26.35 -8.42
N PHE A 379 2.50 26.79 -9.65
CA PHE A 379 2.62 28.19 -10.08
C PHE A 379 1.23 28.70 -10.41
N SER A 380 0.94 29.94 -10.03
CA SER A 380 -0.34 30.59 -10.33
C SER A 380 -0.14 32.08 -10.49
N THR A 381 -0.90 32.74 -11.35
CA THR A 381 -0.94 34.20 -11.44
C THR A 381 -1.86 34.79 -10.38
N LYS A 382 -2.65 33.95 -9.69
CA LYS A 382 -3.61 34.33 -8.65
C LYS A 382 -3.20 33.83 -7.28
N ALA A 383 -3.45 34.63 -6.25
CA ALA A 383 -3.09 34.29 -4.88
C ALA A 383 -3.89 33.09 -4.30
N ASP A 384 -5.10 32.84 -4.83
CA ASP A 384 -5.98 31.74 -4.45
C ASP A 384 -5.66 30.43 -5.17
N PHE A 385 -4.70 30.45 -6.10
CA PHE A 385 -4.33 29.31 -6.94
C PHE A 385 -5.50 28.73 -7.77
N SER A 386 -6.42 29.58 -8.24
CA SER A 386 -7.52 29.14 -9.11
C SER A 386 -7.10 28.85 -10.56
N ASP A 387 -5.86 29.19 -10.95
CA ASP A 387 -5.29 28.98 -12.29
C ASP A 387 -3.94 28.20 -12.23
N VAL A 388 -3.89 27.13 -11.46
CA VAL A 388 -2.67 26.37 -11.19
C VAL A 388 -2.01 25.84 -12.45
N ILE A 389 -0.71 26.10 -12.58
CA ILE A 389 0.20 25.43 -13.51
C ILE A 389 1.05 24.48 -12.69
N PRO A 390 0.81 23.17 -12.74
CA PRO A 390 1.55 22.21 -11.93
C PRO A 390 2.91 21.86 -12.55
N GLU A 391 3.86 21.48 -11.70
CA GLU A 391 5.13 20.90 -12.09
C GLU A 391 5.49 19.80 -11.08
N ARG A 392 5.97 18.64 -11.56
CA ARG A 392 6.35 17.53 -10.69
C ARG A 392 7.80 17.17 -10.88
N VAL A 393 8.51 16.97 -9.77
CA VAL A 393 9.89 16.49 -9.72
C VAL A 393 9.88 15.13 -9.06
N TYR A 394 10.04 14.08 -9.85
CA TYR A 394 9.97 12.70 -9.38
C TYR A 394 11.28 12.15 -8.83
N ASP A 395 12.39 12.83 -9.10
CA ASP A 395 13.67 12.51 -8.48
C ASP A 395 13.73 13.12 -7.09
N PRO A 396 13.72 12.31 -6.01
CA PRO A 396 13.71 12.81 -4.65
C PRO A 396 15.02 13.53 -4.26
N ASP A 397 16.11 13.22 -4.93
CA ASP A 397 17.44 13.81 -4.65
C ASP A 397 17.64 15.14 -5.42
N LYS A 398 16.76 15.46 -6.35
CA LYS A 398 16.78 16.73 -7.09
C LYS A 398 16.23 17.84 -6.21
N THR A 399 17.01 18.91 -6.06
CA THR A 399 16.73 20.06 -5.19
C THR A 399 16.52 21.37 -5.96
N THR A 400 16.32 21.27 -7.26
CA THR A 400 16.03 22.40 -8.14
C THR A 400 15.11 22.00 -9.28
N CYS A 401 14.27 22.93 -9.70
CA CYS A 401 13.37 22.79 -10.85
C CYS A 401 13.23 24.13 -11.55
N THR A 402 13.28 24.14 -12.88
CA THR A 402 13.01 25.35 -13.68
C THR A 402 11.75 25.14 -14.50
N LYS A 403 10.75 25.98 -14.26
CA LYS A 403 9.54 26.06 -15.09
C LYS A 403 9.75 27.06 -16.20
N GLU A 404 9.49 26.64 -17.41
CA GLU A 404 9.62 27.44 -18.62
C GLU A 404 8.24 27.86 -19.16
N ASN A 405 8.23 28.72 -20.18
CA ASN A 405 7.04 29.20 -20.87
C ASN A 405 6.06 29.98 -19.98
N LEU A 406 6.58 30.67 -18.98
CA LEU A 406 5.81 31.59 -18.15
C LEU A 406 5.76 33.00 -18.79
N GLN A 407 4.72 33.78 -18.51
CA GLN A 407 4.55 35.11 -19.09
C GLN A 407 5.53 36.09 -18.42
N SER A 408 6.43 36.68 -19.23
CA SER A 408 7.34 37.75 -18.78
C SER A 408 6.56 38.97 -18.28
N GLY A 409 7.10 39.63 -17.24
CA GLY A 409 6.50 40.77 -16.58
C GLY A 409 5.39 40.42 -15.59
N LYS A 410 4.86 39.20 -15.59
CA LYS A 410 3.81 38.79 -14.66
C LYS A 410 4.35 38.30 -13.31
N LYS A 411 3.61 38.59 -12.25
CA LYS A 411 3.82 38.09 -10.91
C LYS A 411 3.19 36.70 -10.81
N TYR A 412 3.98 35.72 -10.32
CA TYR A 412 3.50 34.39 -10.00
C TYR A 412 3.59 34.12 -8.49
N TYR A 413 2.59 33.42 -8.00
CA TYR A 413 2.55 32.81 -6.69
C TYR A 413 3.01 31.37 -6.82
N VAL A 414 3.94 30.95 -5.96
CA VAL A 414 4.55 29.62 -6.02
C VAL A 414 4.41 28.96 -4.65
N ARG A 415 4.02 27.69 -4.63
CA ARG A 415 4.02 26.83 -3.45
C ARG A 415 4.38 25.41 -3.84
N MET A 416 4.76 24.61 -2.87
CA MET A 416 5.16 23.23 -3.14
C MET A 416 4.79 22.32 -1.98
N ASN A 417 4.64 21.03 -2.29
CA ASN A 417 4.52 19.97 -1.31
C ASN A 417 5.46 18.81 -1.63
N VAL A 418 5.59 17.93 -0.66
CA VAL A 418 6.37 16.68 -0.75
C VAL A 418 5.39 15.54 -0.87
N CYS A 419 5.69 14.59 -1.76
CA CYS A 419 5.00 13.31 -1.81
C CYS A 419 5.93 12.22 -1.30
N ASP A 420 5.42 11.29 -0.51
CA ASP A 420 6.14 10.06 -0.18
C ASP A 420 5.89 8.98 -1.24
N MET A 421 6.55 7.83 -1.10
CA MET A 421 6.44 6.71 -2.02
C MET A 421 5.03 6.10 -2.11
N ASN A 422 4.14 6.42 -1.18
CA ASN A 422 2.76 5.94 -1.16
C ASN A 422 1.77 7.00 -1.62
N GLY A 423 2.26 8.08 -2.21
CA GLY A 423 1.43 9.18 -2.68
C GLY A 423 0.89 10.08 -1.56
N ARG A 424 1.33 9.91 -0.30
CA ARG A 424 0.95 10.83 0.77
C ARG A 424 1.66 12.15 0.59
N THR A 425 0.91 13.23 0.68
CA THR A 425 1.44 14.57 0.49
C THR A 425 1.61 15.29 1.82
N SER A 426 2.65 16.12 1.91
CA SER A 426 2.74 17.11 2.99
C SER A 426 1.65 18.17 2.80
N ARG A 427 1.42 18.97 3.83
CA ARG A 427 0.78 20.26 3.64
C ARG A 427 1.60 21.12 2.67
N MET A 428 0.94 22.06 1.98
CA MET A 428 1.64 23.02 1.12
C MET A 428 2.60 23.87 1.93
N SER A 429 3.74 24.21 1.33
CA SER A 429 4.68 25.20 1.87
C SER A 429 4.02 26.58 1.94
N LYS A 430 4.66 27.50 2.67
CA LYS A 430 4.30 28.93 2.57
C LYS A 430 4.45 29.38 1.12
N THR A 431 3.47 30.15 0.63
CA THR A 431 3.51 30.75 -0.70
C THR A 431 4.61 31.79 -0.80
N LYS A 432 5.36 31.77 -1.90
CA LYS A 432 6.30 32.83 -2.29
C LYS A 432 5.86 33.44 -3.61
N THR A 433 6.36 34.65 -3.89
CA THR A 433 6.04 35.34 -5.13
C THR A 433 7.32 35.67 -5.90
N VAL A 434 7.21 35.67 -7.22
CA VAL A 434 8.29 36.03 -8.15
C VAL A 434 7.70 36.75 -9.36
N VAL A 435 8.38 37.79 -9.86
CA VAL A 435 8.05 38.39 -11.15
C VAL A 435 8.94 37.78 -12.20
N VAL A 436 8.33 37.27 -13.27
CA VAL A 436 9.03 36.60 -14.37
C VAL A 436 9.74 37.65 -15.23
N LYS A 437 11.04 37.43 -15.50
CA LYS A 437 11.83 38.27 -16.45
C LYS A 437 11.34 38.11 -17.87
#